data_7804a45c07d851cc6a6c58e0fb1afe02
#
_entry.id   7804a45c07d851cc6a6c58e0fb1afe02
#
_cell.length_a   1.000
_cell.length_b   1.000
_cell.length_c   1.000
_cell.angle_alpha   90.00
_cell.angle_beta   90.00
_cell.angle_gamma   90.00
#
_symmetry.space_group_name_H-M   'P 1'
#
loop_
_entity.id
_entity.type
_entity.pdbx_description
1 polymer ?
#
loop_
_entity_poly.entity_id
_entity_poly.type
_entity_poly.pdbx_seq_one_letter_code
_entity_poly.pdbx_strand_id
1 'polypeptide(L)'
;MQTGSPQRTAALVAAVGARFSPVTVAGKIARIDADLRWVHRRLTGSTRTVGYLAGGRPSTVTIPPASGSYRTLLIGQRARLLGELRHWRRVREWQLAAGRIRDHGPATIAPGDSVKIRGRWHQVLRAHHRTVRIESAGGRTKAVAYRMIQDHTARGADCAGGLGGRDGQ
;
A
#
# COMPACT_ATOMS: atom_id res chain seq x y z
N MET A 1 -14.23 5.81 -31.78
CA MET A 1 -13.44 5.59 -30.56
C MET A 1 -12.19 4.80 -30.93
N GLN A 2 -11.01 5.46 -30.99
CA GLN A 2 -9.74 4.77 -31.30
C GLN A 2 -9.27 4.03 -30.06
N THR A 3 -9.41 2.71 -30.05
CA THR A 3 -8.75 1.83 -29.08
C THR A 3 -7.24 1.90 -29.36
N GLY A 4 -6.50 2.62 -28.52
CA GLY A 4 -5.06 2.69 -28.64
C GLY A 4 -4.45 1.29 -28.70
N SER A 5 -3.56 1.05 -29.64
CA SER A 5 -2.87 -0.24 -29.82
C SER A 5 -2.30 -0.74 -28.48
N PRO A 6 -2.45 -2.04 -28.14
CA PRO A 6 -1.95 -2.60 -26.89
C PRO A 6 -0.44 -2.35 -26.68
N GLN A 7 0.34 -2.29 -27.76
CA GLN A 7 1.75 -1.95 -27.74
C GLN A 7 2.02 -0.51 -27.26
N ARG A 8 1.21 0.46 -27.69
CA ARG A 8 1.32 1.86 -27.26
C ARG A 8 1.01 2.01 -25.76
N THR A 9 0.01 1.28 -25.28
CA THR A 9 -0.33 1.26 -23.86
C THR A 9 0.79 0.64 -23.02
N ALA A 10 1.40 -0.47 -23.47
CA ALA A 10 2.53 -1.11 -22.79
C ALA A 10 3.76 -0.18 -22.72
N ALA A 11 4.11 0.51 -23.82
CA ALA A 11 5.22 1.45 -23.84
C ALA A 11 5.02 2.62 -22.88
N LEU A 12 3.79 3.17 -22.79
CA LEU A 12 3.45 4.22 -21.83
C LEU A 12 3.57 3.74 -20.38
N VAL A 13 3.10 2.54 -20.07
CA VAL A 13 3.22 1.93 -18.73
C VAL A 13 4.69 1.75 -18.36
N ALA A 14 5.53 1.28 -19.28
CA ALA A 14 6.97 1.13 -19.06
C ALA A 14 7.65 2.47 -18.80
N ALA A 15 7.37 3.50 -19.61
CA ALA A 15 7.93 4.85 -19.43
C ALA A 15 7.54 5.46 -18.08
N VAL A 16 6.27 5.34 -17.68
CA VAL A 16 5.78 5.79 -16.38
C VAL A 16 6.42 4.98 -15.25
N GLY A 17 6.49 3.66 -15.39
CA GLY A 17 7.10 2.75 -14.41
C GLY A 17 8.59 3.02 -14.19
N ALA A 18 9.32 3.42 -15.26
CA ALA A 18 10.71 3.81 -15.16
C ALA A 18 10.90 5.16 -14.43
N ARG A 19 9.97 6.11 -14.65
CA ARG A 19 10.04 7.47 -14.09
C ARG A 19 9.69 7.53 -12.60
N PHE A 20 8.73 6.75 -12.15
CA PHE A 20 8.28 6.80 -10.76
C PHE A 20 8.93 5.73 -9.90
N SER A 21 9.34 6.11 -8.68
CA SER A 21 9.83 5.14 -7.71
C SER A 21 8.71 4.16 -7.29
N PRO A 22 9.04 2.91 -6.93
CA PRO A 22 8.07 1.94 -6.44
C PRO A 22 7.25 2.46 -5.25
N VAL A 23 7.88 3.20 -4.34
CA VAL A 23 7.21 3.82 -3.18
C VAL A 23 6.18 4.85 -3.61
N THR A 24 6.52 5.68 -4.61
CA THR A 24 5.59 6.66 -5.17
C THR A 24 4.37 5.98 -5.79
N VAL A 25 4.58 4.91 -6.57
CA VAL A 25 3.49 4.12 -7.18
C VAL A 25 2.61 3.50 -6.10
N ALA A 26 3.21 2.87 -5.07
CA ALA A 26 2.47 2.32 -3.94
C ALA A 26 1.67 3.38 -3.18
N GLY A 27 2.25 4.57 -2.97
CA GLY A 27 1.58 5.70 -2.33
C GLY A 27 0.37 6.20 -3.12
N LYS A 28 0.49 6.30 -4.45
CA LYS A 28 -0.62 6.67 -5.34
C LYS A 28 -1.78 5.64 -5.27
N ILE A 29 -1.47 4.36 -5.35
CA ILE A 29 -2.46 3.28 -5.21
C ILE A 29 -3.18 3.38 -3.86
N ALA A 30 -2.43 3.56 -2.76
CA ALA A 30 -3.01 3.66 -1.42
C ALA A 30 -3.94 4.86 -1.26
N ARG A 31 -3.58 6.00 -1.86
CA ARG A 31 -4.42 7.21 -1.85
C ARG A 31 -5.72 6.99 -2.62
N ILE A 32 -5.65 6.45 -3.84
CA ILE A 32 -6.83 6.17 -4.65
C ILE A 32 -7.75 5.17 -3.96
N ASP A 33 -7.20 4.12 -3.32
CA ASP A 33 -7.99 3.17 -2.52
C ASP A 33 -8.69 3.86 -1.33
N ALA A 34 -8.06 4.86 -0.70
CA ALA A 34 -8.68 5.64 0.38
C ALA A 34 -9.81 6.51 -0.14
N ASP A 35 -9.61 7.17 -1.29
CA ASP A 35 -10.63 8.00 -1.95
C ASP A 35 -11.83 7.16 -2.41
N LEU A 36 -11.58 5.96 -2.97
CA LEU A 36 -12.64 5.01 -3.32
C LEU A 36 -13.46 4.57 -2.11
N ARG A 37 -12.82 4.29 -0.96
CA ARG A 37 -13.54 3.97 0.27
C ARG A 37 -14.37 5.14 0.78
N TRP A 38 -13.87 6.37 0.63
CA TRP A 38 -14.63 7.57 0.98
C TRP A 38 -15.85 7.72 0.08
N VAL A 39 -15.69 7.65 -1.26
CA VAL A 39 -16.79 7.72 -2.23
C VAL A 39 -17.83 6.62 -1.96
N HIS A 40 -17.37 5.39 -1.68
CA HIS A 40 -18.25 4.29 -1.34
C HIS A 40 -19.12 4.61 -0.11
N ARG A 41 -18.51 5.07 0.99
CA ARG A 41 -19.27 5.45 2.20
C ARG A 41 -20.30 6.55 1.92
N ARG A 42 -19.98 7.51 1.04
CA ARG A 42 -20.93 8.56 0.65
C ARG A 42 -22.09 8.02 -0.19
N LEU A 43 -21.83 7.06 -1.05
CA LEU A 43 -22.86 6.43 -1.90
C LEU A 43 -23.79 5.51 -1.12
N THR A 44 -23.27 4.79 -0.13
CA THR A 44 -24.02 3.78 0.67
C THR A 44 -24.56 4.32 1.98
N GLY A 45 -24.09 5.50 2.40
CA GLY A 45 -24.28 5.98 3.76
C GLY A 45 -23.31 5.31 4.74
N SER A 46 -23.24 5.83 5.93
CA SER A 46 -22.39 5.28 7.00
C SER A 46 -22.88 5.72 8.37
N THR A 47 -22.68 4.88 9.37
CA THR A 47 -22.86 5.23 10.77
C THR A 47 -21.49 5.34 11.43
N ARG A 48 -21.27 6.39 12.21
CA ARG A 48 -20.03 6.56 12.97
C ARG A 48 -20.34 6.91 14.43
N THR A 49 -19.52 6.39 15.32
CA THR A 49 -19.55 6.80 16.73
C THR A 49 -18.89 8.18 16.83
N VAL A 50 -19.59 9.13 17.44
CA VAL A 50 -19.14 10.51 17.66
C VAL A 50 -18.76 10.79 19.12
N GLY A 51 -19.07 9.86 20.03
CA GLY A 51 -18.78 9.95 21.46
C GLY A 51 -19.41 8.80 22.22
N TYR A 52 -19.38 8.91 23.55
CA TYR A 52 -20.05 7.98 24.44
C TYR A 52 -20.96 8.77 25.38
N LEU A 53 -22.17 8.27 25.59
CA LEU A 53 -23.11 8.79 26.56
C LEU A 53 -22.74 8.33 27.98
N ALA A 54 -23.35 8.95 28.99
CA ALA A 54 -23.28 8.49 30.37
C ALA A 54 -23.69 6.99 30.41
N GLY A 55 -22.88 6.13 31.06
CA GLY A 55 -23.07 4.68 31.04
C GLY A 55 -22.33 3.92 29.91
N GLY A 56 -21.44 4.59 29.14
CA GLY A 56 -20.56 3.94 28.15
C GLY A 56 -21.26 3.53 26.85
N ARG A 57 -22.53 3.92 26.64
CA ARG A 57 -23.25 3.66 25.38
C ARG A 57 -22.69 4.55 24.23
N PRO A 58 -22.35 4.00 23.05
CA PRO A 58 -21.87 4.79 21.96
C PRO A 58 -22.96 5.75 21.43
N SER A 59 -22.62 7.02 21.33
CA SER A 59 -23.41 8.01 20.57
C SER A 59 -23.05 7.91 19.11
N THR A 60 -24.02 7.63 18.24
CA THR A 60 -23.79 7.41 16.81
C THR A 60 -24.52 8.45 15.97
N VAL A 61 -23.87 8.85 14.88
CA VAL A 61 -24.47 9.68 13.84
C VAL A 61 -24.53 8.88 12.53
N THR A 62 -25.73 8.79 11.97
CA THR A 62 -25.96 8.16 10.68
C THR A 62 -25.95 9.22 9.58
N ILE A 63 -25.06 9.06 8.61
CA ILE A 63 -24.96 9.86 7.39
C ILE A 63 -25.72 9.12 6.31
N PRO A 64 -26.83 9.67 5.76
CA PRO A 64 -27.61 8.99 4.75
C PRO A 64 -26.82 8.83 3.43
N PRO A 65 -27.21 7.89 2.57
CA PRO A 65 -26.66 7.78 1.22
C PRO A 65 -26.85 9.07 0.42
N ALA A 66 -25.87 9.38 -0.43
CA ALA A 66 -26.00 10.50 -1.35
C ALA A 66 -27.17 10.29 -2.32
N SER A 67 -27.89 11.36 -2.64
CA SER A 67 -29.03 11.37 -3.56
C SER A 67 -28.89 12.48 -4.61
N GLY A 68 -29.78 12.47 -5.62
CA GLY A 68 -29.86 13.50 -6.65
C GLY A 68 -28.57 13.71 -7.44
N SER A 69 -28.30 14.95 -7.83
CA SER A 69 -27.11 15.33 -8.60
C SER A 69 -25.80 15.01 -7.91
N TYR A 70 -25.76 15.09 -6.59
CA TYR A 70 -24.57 14.73 -5.82
C TYR A 70 -24.21 13.24 -5.94
N ARG A 71 -25.21 12.35 -5.96
CA ARG A 71 -25.00 10.92 -6.23
C ARG A 71 -24.40 10.70 -7.62
N THR A 72 -24.90 11.39 -8.63
CA THR A 72 -24.40 11.31 -10.01
C THR A 72 -22.93 11.74 -10.09
N LEU A 73 -22.55 12.84 -9.43
CA LEU A 73 -21.15 13.29 -9.32
C LEU A 73 -20.26 12.22 -8.68
N LEU A 74 -20.70 11.61 -7.58
CA LEU A 74 -19.92 10.56 -6.89
C LEU A 74 -19.76 9.30 -7.75
N ILE A 75 -20.75 8.92 -8.54
CA ILE A 75 -20.64 7.80 -9.49
C ILE A 75 -19.59 8.11 -10.56
N GLY A 76 -19.59 9.31 -11.13
CA GLY A 76 -18.59 9.76 -12.08
C GLY A 76 -17.17 9.78 -11.47
N GLN A 77 -17.04 10.31 -10.26
CA GLN A 77 -15.77 10.30 -9.51
C GLN A 77 -15.26 8.88 -9.27
N ARG A 78 -16.14 7.94 -8.85
CA ARG A 78 -15.80 6.54 -8.66
C ARG A 78 -15.28 5.90 -9.95
N ALA A 79 -15.93 6.14 -11.08
CA ALA A 79 -15.52 5.60 -12.37
C ALA A 79 -14.13 6.10 -12.77
N ARG A 80 -13.83 7.40 -12.58
CA ARG A 80 -12.52 7.99 -12.81
C ARG A 80 -11.45 7.36 -11.91
N LEU A 81 -11.69 7.27 -10.59
CA LEU A 81 -10.77 6.68 -9.62
C LEU A 81 -10.48 5.21 -9.93
N LEU A 82 -11.47 4.42 -10.37
CA LEU A 82 -11.27 3.04 -10.80
C LEU A 82 -10.40 2.94 -12.05
N GLY A 83 -10.54 3.87 -12.99
CA GLY A 83 -9.67 3.98 -14.17
C GLY A 83 -8.22 4.27 -13.77
N GLU A 84 -8.03 5.25 -12.89
CA GLU A 84 -6.71 5.64 -12.37
C GLU A 84 -6.06 4.50 -11.57
N LEU A 85 -6.82 3.80 -10.73
CA LEU A 85 -6.34 2.64 -9.97
C LEU A 85 -5.85 1.53 -10.90
N ARG A 86 -6.59 1.21 -11.97
CA ARG A 86 -6.17 0.22 -12.97
C ARG A 86 -4.86 0.62 -13.65
N HIS A 87 -4.68 1.90 -13.98
CA HIS A 87 -3.43 2.40 -14.56
C HIS A 87 -2.25 2.19 -13.59
N TRP A 88 -2.35 2.64 -12.34
CA TRP A 88 -1.25 2.52 -11.37
C TRP A 88 -0.95 1.07 -10.98
N ARG A 89 -1.95 0.18 -10.98
CA ARG A 89 -1.72 -1.27 -10.79
C ARG A 89 -0.91 -1.87 -11.93
N ARG A 90 -1.19 -1.52 -13.19
CA ARG A 90 -0.37 -1.95 -14.33
C ARG A 90 1.06 -1.42 -14.25
N VAL A 91 1.26 -0.17 -13.83
CA VAL A 91 2.60 0.37 -13.60
C VAL A 91 3.35 -0.44 -12.54
N ARG A 92 2.67 -0.82 -11.45
CA ARG A 92 3.26 -1.67 -10.41
C ARG A 92 3.58 -3.07 -10.93
N GLU A 93 2.68 -3.70 -11.67
CA GLU A 93 2.91 -5.01 -12.32
C GLU A 93 4.14 -4.97 -13.23
N TRP A 94 4.28 -3.91 -14.03
CA TRP A 94 5.49 -3.71 -14.83
C TRP A 94 6.75 -3.58 -13.96
N GLN A 95 6.71 -2.84 -12.86
CA GLN A 95 7.84 -2.70 -11.95
C GLN A 95 8.23 -4.05 -11.30
N LEU A 96 7.26 -4.91 -11.00
CA LEU A 96 7.48 -6.28 -10.53
C LEU A 96 8.16 -7.12 -11.63
N ALA A 97 7.60 -7.13 -12.82
CA ALA A 97 8.14 -7.89 -13.96
C ALA A 97 9.55 -7.43 -14.36
N ALA A 98 9.85 -6.13 -14.24
CA ALA A 98 11.16 -5.55 -14.48
C ALA A 98 12.16 -5.74 -13.31
N GLY A 99 11.78 -6.48 -12.25
CA GLY A 99 12.63 -6.73 -11.08
C GLY A 99 12.94 -5.49 -10.23
N ARG A 100 12.24 -4.36 -10.45
CA ARG A 100 12.45 -3.11 -9.70
C ARG A 100 11.89 -3.13 -8.28
N ILE A 101 11.01 -4.05 -8.00
CA ILE A 101 10.45 -4.35 -6.68
C ILE A 101 10.35 -5.85 -6.51
N ARG A 102 10.48 -6.31 -5.28
CA ARG A 102 10.11 -7.68 -4.91
C ARG A 102 8.67 -7.69 -4.42
N ASP A 103 7.93 -8.73 -4.75
CA ASP A 103 6.58 -8.90 -4.18
C ASP A 103 6.71 -9.47 -2.78
N HIS A 104 6.47 -8.60 -1.80
CA HIS A 104 6.51 -8.97 -0.40
C HIS A 104 5.12 -9.40 0.06
N GLY A 105 5.04 -10.52 0.75
CA GLY A 105 3.81 -11.09 1.28
C GLY A 105 4.02 -11.89 2.55
N PRO A 106 2.96 -12.49 3.11
CA PRO A 106 3.06 -13.31 4.31
C PRO A 106 3.92 -14.57 4.13
N ALA A 107 4.11 -15.02 2.88
CA ALA A 107 4.98 -16.16 2.55
C ALA A 107 6.47 -15.78 2.45
N THR A 108 6.79 -14.49 2.31
CA THR A 108 8.16 -14.02 2.08
C THR A 108 8.76 -13.25 3.25
N ILE A 109 7.96 -12.86 4.22
CA ILE A 109 8.39 -12.09 5.39
C ILE A 109 7.92 -12.77 6.66
N ALA A 110 8.86 -13.09 7.53
CA ALA A 110 8.64 -13.73 8.83
C ALA A 110 8.87 -12.75 10.00
N PRO A 111 8.35 -13.06 11.20
CA PRO A 111 8.72 -12.35 12.42
C PRO A 111 10.24 -12.44 12.66
N GLY A 112 10.84 -11.32 13.03
CA GLY A 112 12.28 -11.19 13.24
C GLY A 112 13.06 -10.73 12.01
N ASP A 113 12.47 -10.75 10.82
CA ASP A 113 13.08 -10.19 9.62
C ASP A 113 13.19 -8.66 9.72
N SER A 114 14.06 -8.08 8.89
CA SER A 114 14.19 -6.64 8.71
C SER A 114 13.54 -6.21 7.40
N VAL A 115 12.72 -5.15 7.45
CA VAL A 115 12.07 -4.58 6.27
C VAL A 115 12.41 -3.10 6.11
N LYS A 116 12.67 -2.69 4.88
CA LYS A 116 12.97 -1.29 4.55
C LYS A 116 11.69 -0.55 4.15
N ILE A 117 11.35 0.50 4.89
CA ILE A 117 10.16 1.32 4.66
C ILE A 117 10.57 2.79 4.66
N ARG A 118 10.30 3.51 3.58
CA ARG A 118 10.69 4.93 3.41
C ARG A 118 12.17 5.17 3.68
N GLY A 119 13.03 4.25 3.20
CA GLY A 119 14.47 4.34 3.36
C GLY A 119 15.04 3.90 4.71
N ARG A 120 14.20 3.54 5.68
CA ARG A 120 14.62 3.09 7.03
C ARG A 120 14.32 1.61 7.23
N TRP A 121 15.23 0.91 7.92
CA TRP A 121 15.04 -0.47 8.31
C TRP A 121 14.25 -0.57 9.61
N HIS A 122 13.33 -1.53 9.66
CA HIS A 122 12.47 -1.82 10.80
C HIS A 122 12.41 -3.32 11.01
N GLN A 123 12.44 -3.76 12.26
CA GLN A 123 12.24 -5.16 12.61
C GLN A 123 10.76 -5.54 12.52
N VAL A 124 10.48 -6.69 11.92
CA VAL A 124 9.14 -7.28 11.84
C VAL A 124 8.84 -8.00 13.14
N LEU A 125 7.83 -7.52 13.84
CA LEU A 125 7.34 -8.17 15.07
C LEU A 125 6.33 -9.28 14.76
N ARG A 126 5.50 -9.06 13.74
CA ARG A 126 4.49 -10.03 13.31
C ARG A 126 4.09 -9.82 11.85
N ALA A 127 3.97 -10.92 11.11
CA ALA A 127 3.41 -10.93 9.76
C ALA A 127 1.92 -11.31 9.84
N HIS A 128 1.06 -10.53 9.18
CA HIS A 128 -0.37 -10.79 9.04
C HIS A 128 -0.71 -10.97 7.56
N HIS A 129 -1.90 -11.44 7.24
CA HIS A 129 -2.31 -11.70 5.85
C HIS A 129 -2.13 -10.49 4.90
N ARG A 130 -2.32 -9.26 5.35
CA ARG A 130 -2.24 -8.04 4.51
C ARG A 130 -1.21 -7.01 4.96
N THR A 131 -0.63 -7.17 6.14
CA THR A 131 0.25 -6.19 6.76
C THR A 131 1.33 -6.87 7.60
N VAL A 132 2.43 -6.16 7.80
CA VAL A 132 3.41 -6.49 8.83
C VAL A 132 3.28 -5.53 9.99
N ARG A 133 3.45 -6.02 11.21
CA ARG A 133 3.61 -5.18 12.40
C ARG A 133 5.10 -4.97 12.62
N ILE A 134 5.53 -3.73 12.62
CA ILE A 134 6.92 -3.31 12.83
C ILE A 134 7.07 -2.52 14.11
N GLU A 135 8.27 -2.53 14.65
CA GLU A 135 8.66 -1.60 15.70
C GLU A 135 8.93 -0.22 15.10
N SER A 136 8.37 0.80 15.70
CA SER A 136 8.57 2.20 15.35
C SER A 136 9.37 2.90 16.44
N ALA A 137 9.98 4.05 16.13
CA ALA A 137 10.72 4.85 17.10
C ALA A 137 9.89 5.08 18.38
N GLY A 138 10.53 4.87 19.54
CA GLY A 138 9.91 5.00 20.86
C GLY A 138 9.08 3.77 21.30
N GLY A 139 9.39 2.55 20.81
CA GLY A 139 8.77 1.30 21.26
C GLY A 139 7.32 1.11 20.80
N ARG A 140 6.80 1.99 19.96
CA ARG A 140 5.43 1.88 19.43
C ARG A 140 5.40 0.89 18.26
N THR A 141 4.31 0.12 18.18
CA THR A 141 4.11 -0.80 17.07
C THR A 141 3.23 -0.16 15.99
N LYS A 142 3.57 -0.40 14.72
CA LYS A 142 2.82 0.10 13.56
C LYS A 142 2.52 -1.03 12.59
N ALA A 143 1.29 -1.08 12.08
CA ALA A 143 0.92 -1.97 10.97
C ALA A 143 1.23 -1.29 9.63
N VAL A 144 1.97 -1.96 8.76
CA VAL A 144 2.36 -1.48 7.44
C VAL A 144 1.96 -2.51 6.38
N ALA A 145 1.33 -2.06 5.30
CA ALA A 145 0.96 -2.94 4.20
C ALA A 145 2.21 -3.41 3.44
N TYR A 146 2.23 -4.67 2.99
CA TYR A 146 3.35 -5.27 2.26
C TYR A 146 3.80 -4.42 1.05
N ARG A 147 2.86 -3.82 0.33
CA ARG A 147 3.15 -2.93 -0.81
C ARG A 147 4.01 -1.71 -0.49
N MET A 148 4.17 -1.35 0.79
CA MET A 148 5.01 -0.23 1.25
C MET A 148 6.43 -0.65 1.56
N ILE A 149 6.73 -1.95 1.57
CA ILE A 149 8.06 -2.50 1.81
C ILE A 149 8.88 -2.33 0.54
N GLN A 150 10.04 -1.74 0.69
CA GLN A 150 10.98 -1.45 -0.39
C GLN A 150 11.98 -2.59 -0.56
N ASP A 151 12.39 -3.18 0.56
CA ASP A 151 13.40 -4.24 0.62
C ASP A 151 13.19 -5.08 1.88
N HIS A 152 13.81 -6.27 1.92
CA HIS A 152 13.67 -7.23 3.00
C HIS A 152 14.95 -8.03 3.16
N THR A 153 15.35 -8.25 4.41
CA THR A 153 16.45 -9.12 4.79
C THR A 153 15.94 -10.14 5.81
N ALA A 154 16.11 -11.42 5.50
CA ALA A 154 15.72 -12.51 6.41
C ALA A 154 16.61 -12.49 7.66
N ARG A 155 16.02 -12.85 8.80
CA ARG A 155 16.76 -13.01 10.06
C ARG A 155 17.87 -14.05 9.89
N GLY A 156 19.14 -13.64 10.08
CA GLY A 156 20.30 -14.54 9.97
C GLY A 156 21.12 -14.40 8.68
N ALA A 157 20.69 -13.56 7.70
CA ALA A 157 21.48 -13.32 6.50
C ALA A 157 22.76 -12.51 6.79
N ASP A 158 22.84 -11.80 7.91
CA ASP A 158 23.98 -10.97 8.29
C ASP A 158 25.15 -11.75 8.92
N CYS A 159 25.00 -13.06 9.21
CA CYS A 159 26.05 -13.87 9.83
C CYS A 159 27.02 -14.55 8.85
N ALA A 160 26.78 -14.44 7.53
CA ALA A 160 27.59 -15.15 6.53
C ALA A 160 28.67 -14.29 5.84
N GLY A 161 28.83 -13.03 6.19
CA GLY A 161 29.72 -12.08 5.51
C GLY A 161 30.87 -11.48 6.34
N GLY A 162 31.37 -12.16 7.38
CA GLY A 162 32.34 -11.53 8.27
C GLY A 162 33.39 -12.43 8.92
N LEU A 163 33.93 -13.42 8.22
CA LEU A 163 35.17 -14.11 8.63
C LEU A 163 36.04 -14.39 7.42
N GLY A 164 36.68 -13.36 6.91
CA GLY A 164 37.70 -13.39 5.87
C GLY A 164 38.97 -12.70 6.35
N GLY A 165 39.85 -13.41 7.06
CA GLY A 165 41.31 -13.33 6.94
C GLY A 165 41.97 -12.04 7.36
N ARG A 166 42.41 -11.95 8.60
CA ARG A 166 43.72 -11.35 8.94
C ARG A 166 44.60 -12.46 9.52
N ASP A 167 45.23 -13.21 8.64
CA ASP A 167 46.47 -13.92 8.95
C ASP A 167 47.62 -13.08 8.37
N GLY A 168 48.49 -12.59 9.18
CA GLY A 168 49.84 -12.93 9.40
C GLY A 168 50.83 -12.30 8.41
N GLN A 169 51.59 -11.41 8.82
CA GLN A 169 53.06 -11.38 8.85
C GLN A 169 53.55 -9.98 9.16
#